data_058db6e72185bcfa1d2e4b38b1c2ca22
#
_entry.id   058db6e72185bcfa1d2e4b38b1c2ca22
#
_cell.length_a   1.000
_cell.length_b   1.000
_cell.length_c   1.000
_cell.angle_alpha   90.00
_cell.angle_beta   90.00
_cell.angle_gamma   90.00
#
_symmetry.space_group_name_H-M   'P 1'
#
loop_
_entity.id
_entity.type
_entity.pdbx_description
1 polymer ?
#
loop_
_entity_poly.entity_id
_entity_poly.type
_entity_poly.pdbx_seq_one_letter_code
_entity_poly.pdbx_strand_id
1 'polypeptide(L)'
;MTDRIGTLVANSGYGVSAEQRNKVLRNTYWLLSLSLVPTVLGAWFGVATGVGQYFSGVMGFVVFLAGAIGFIYAIEKTKNSAAGVPILLGFTFFMGLMLSRLIERTLGFSNGAELIMTAFGGTAGVFLVMSSLATVIKRDLSGMGKWLFVGVIVLLVGSVINLFVGSTAGMMAISMAAIGIFSAYMLYDIKRIIDGGETNYISATLALYLNIINVFQSLLALLGVFGGERD
;
A
#
# COMPACT_ATOMS: atom_id res chain seq x y z
N MET A 1 7.65 15.37 43.58
CA MET A 1 8.15 14.31 42.66
C MET A 1 7.06 13.85 41.67
N THR A 2 5.81 14.20 41.88
CA THR A 2 4.61 13.89 41.07
C THR A 2 4.42 14.80 39.85
N ASP A 3 4.98 16.01 39.85
CA ASP A 3 4.78 16.99 38.75
C ASP A 3 5.59 16.69 37.46
N ARG A 4 6.68 15.94 37.54
CA ARG A 4 7.48 15.61 36.35
C ARG A 4 6.87 14.49 35.50
N ILE A 5 6.03 13.63 36.09
CA ILE A 5 5.35 12.56 35.36
C ILE A 5 4.15 13.15 34.57
N GLY A 6 3.45 14.13 35.15
CA GLY A 6 2.34 14.82 34.49
C GLY A 6 2.76 15.62 33.25
N THR A 7 3.96 16.23 33.27
CA THR A 7 4.48 17.02 32.14
C THR A 7 5.00 16.16 30.97
N LEU A 8 5.43 14.93 31.22
CA LEU A 8 5.85 13.99 30.18
C LEU A 8 4.66 13.35 29.43
N VAL A 9 3.53 13.19 30.11
CA VAL A 9 2.28 12.65 29.51
C VAL A 9 1.54 13.73 28.69
N ALA A 10 1.66 14.99 29.06
CA ALA A 10 0.96 16.10 28.40
C ALA A 10 1.52 16.46 27.02
N ASN A 11 2.70 15.93 26.63
CA ASN A 11 3.36 16.29 25.37
C ASN A 11 3.17 15.26 24.23
N SER A 12 2.46 14.16 24.48
CA SER A 12 2.03 13.24 23.44
C SER A 12 0.52 13.36 23.25
N GLY A 13 0.07 13.93 22.15
CA GLY A 13 -1.34 14.22 21.85
C GLY A 13 -2.33 13.03 21.97
N TYR A 14 -1.83 11.81 22.27
CA TYR A 14 -2.63 10.58 22.42
C TYR A 14 -2.33 9.79 23.71
N GLY A 15 -1.53 10.30 24.65
CA GLY A 15 -1.24 9.61 25.93
C GLY A 15 -0.44 8.29 25.80
N VAL A 16 0.08 7.96 24.61
CA VAL A 16 0.82 6.72 24.31
C VAL A 16 2.32 6.91 24.62
N SER A 17 2.93 5.97 25.35
CA SER A 17 4.36 6.05 25.69
C SER A 17 5.26 5.94 24.46
N ALA A 18 6.45 6.56 24.51
CA ALA A 18 7.44 6.47 23.43
C ALA A 18 7.86 4.99 23.16
N GLU A 19 7.95 4.18 24.20
CA GLU A 19 8.26 2.76 24.07
C GLU A 19 7.19 2.01 23.29
N GLN A 20 5.91 2.27 23.60
CA GLN A 20 4.78 1.66 22.88
C GLN A 20 4.75 2.06 21.40
N ARG A 21 4.97 3.34 21.08
CA ARG A 21 5.06 3.82 19.70
C ARG A 21 6.19 3.16 18.93
N ASN A 22 7.38 3.06 19.54
CA ASN A 22 8.53 2.41 18.92
C ASN A 22 8.28 0.90 18.71
N LYS A 23 7.58 0.22 19.62
CA LYS A 23 7.19 -1.17 19.47
C LYS A 23 6.22 -1.37 18.31
N VAL A 24 5.20 -0.51 18.19
CA VAL A 24 4.26 -0.55 17.07
C VAL A 24 5.00 -0.34 15.76
N LEU A 25 5.83 0.69 15.64
CA LEU A 25 6.58 0.99 14.43
C LEU A 25 7.49 -0.17 14.00
N ARG A 26 8.25 -0.73 14.93
CA ARG A 26 9.13 -1.88 14.69
C ARG A 26 8.33 -3.10 14.21
N ASN A 27 7.25 -3.45 14.90
CA ASN A 27 6.43 -4.60 14.54
C ASN A 27 5.73 -4.39 13.20
N THR A 28 5.31 -3.16 12.89
CA THR A 28 4.75 -2.80 11.59
C THR A 28 5.76 -3.05 10.47
N TYR A 29 7.00 -2.59 10.61
CA TYR A 29 8.02 -2.81 9.57
C TYR A 29 8.41 -4.28 9.41
N TRP A 30 8.48 -5.05 10.51
CA TRP A 30 8.71 -6.47 10.44
C TRP A 30 7.59 -7.21 9.71
N LEU A 31 6.34 -6.93 10.09
CA LEU A 31 5.19 -7.56 9.45
C LEU A 31 5.01 -7.12 7.99
N LEU A 32 5.31 -5.85 7.69
CA LEU A 32 5.31 -5.33 6.33
C LEU A 32 6.33 -6.07 5.45
N SER A 33 7.56 -6.24 5.94
CA SER A 33 8.59 -7.00 5.23
C SER A 33 8.17 -8.47 5.01
N LEU A 34 7.58 -9.10 6.04
CA LEU A 34 7.04 -10.45 5.93
C LEU A 34 5.90 -10.54 4.92
N SER A 35 5.06 -9.51 4.82
CA SER A 35 3.91 -9.45 3.90
C SER A 35 4.30 -9.43 2.42
N LEU A 36 5.52 -9.01 2.09
CA LEU A 36 6.02 -9.04 0.73
C LEU A 36 6.24 -10.48 0.22
N VAL A 37 6.58 -11.41 1.11
CA VAL A 37 6.81 -12.82 0.73
C VAL A 37 5.56 -13.47 0.13
N PRO A 38 4.40 -13.52 0.82
CA PRO A 38 3.18 -14.06 0.22
C PRO A 38 2.71 -13.24 -1.00
N THR A 39 2.99 -11.93 -1.07
CA THR A 39 2.69 -11.15 -2.28
C THR A 39 3.47 -11.67 -3.50
N VAL A 40 4.77 -11.89 -3.34
CA VAL A 40 5.61 -12.45 -4.42
C VAL A 40 5.16 -13.86 -4.79
N LEU A 41 4.85 -14.71 -3.79
CA LEU A 41 4.33 -16.06 -4.03
C LEU A 41 2.98 -16.03 -4.76
N GLY A 42 2.07 -15.14 -4.40
CA GLY A 42 0.78 -14.95 -5.07
C GLY A 42 0.96 -14.49 -6.52
N ALA A 43 1.84 -13.52 -6.75
CA ALA A 43 2.14 -13.02 -8.09
C ALA A 43 2.77 -14.11 -8.97
N TRP A 44 3.77 -14.83 -8.44
CA TRP A 44 4.39 -15.94 -9.12
C TRP A 44 3.39 -17.08 -9.45
N PHE A 45 2.58 -17.46 -8.47
CA PHE A 45 1.54 -18.48 -8.67
C PHE A 45 0.54 -18.05 -9.76
N GLY A 46 0.12 -16.79 -9.72
CA GLY A 46 -0.81 -16.23 -10.69
C GLY A 46 -0.26 -16.23 -12.12
N VAL A 47 1.03 -15.89 -12.30
CA VAL A 47 1.73 -15.95 -13.60
C VAL A 47 1.94 -17.40 -14.05
N ALA A 48 2.44 -18.27 -13.15
CA ALA A 48 2.77 -19.66 -13.49
C ALA A 48 1.53 -20.50 -13.89
N THR A 49 0.37 -20.21 -13.30
CA THR A 49 -0.89 -20.92 -13.58
C THR A 49 -1.76 -20.25 -14.63
N GLY A 50 -1.45 -18.99 -15.00
CA GLY A 50 -2.29 -18.18 -15.89
C GLY A 50 -3.62 -17.76 -15.26
N VAL A 51 -3.84 -18.03 -13.96
CA VAL A 51 -5.10 -17.70 -13.28
C VAL A 51 -5.39 -16.20 -13.28
N GLY A 52 -4.36 -15.36 -13.36
CA GLY A 52 -4.49 -13.90 -13.47
C GLY A 52 -5.32 -13.45 -14.67
N GLN A 53 -5.38 -14.25 -15.74
CA GLN A 53 -6.15 -13.92 -16.95
C GLN A 53 -7.66 -13.95 -16.70
N TYR A 54 -8.14 -14.78 -15.77
CA TYR A 54 -9.55 -14.84 -15.39
C TYR A 54 -10.00 -13.60 -14.61
N PHE A 55 -9.07 -12.88 -13.98
CA PHE A 55 -9.32 -11.65 -13.24
C PHE A 55 -9.16 -10.41 -14.13
N SER A 56 -9.88 -10.38 -15.27
CA SER A 56 -9.78 -9.30 -16.24
C SER A 56 -11.09 -8.53 -16.40
N GLY A 57 -10.99 -7.28 -16.87
CA GLY A 57 -12.15 -6.43 -17.12
C GLY A 57 -12.99 -6.17 -15.87
N VAL A 58 -14.30 -6.01 -16.07
CA VAL A 58 -15.25 -5.71 -15.00
C VAL A 58 -15.33 -6.83 -13.96
N MET A 59 -15.31 -8.11 -14.38
CA MET A 59 -15.37 -9.24 -13.46
C MET A 59 -14.15 -9.27 -12.54
N GLY A 60 -12.95 -9.08 -13.07
CA GLY A 60 -11.73 -9.01 -12.27
C GLY A 60 -11.76 -7.85 -11.27
N PHE A 61 -12.29 -6.71 -11.68
CA PHE A 61 -12.47 -5.56 -10.79
C PHE A 61 -13.46 -5.85 -9.64
N VAL A 62 -14.59 -6.51 -9.94
CA VAL A 62 -15.57 -6.91 -8.90
C VAL A 62 -14.96 -7.91 -7.93
N VAL A 63 -14.24 -8.94 -8.42
CA VAL A 63 -13.56 -9.93 -7.57
C VAL A 63 -12.51 -9.25 -6.70
N PHE A 64 -11.72 -8.33 -7.27
CA PHE A 64 -10.75 -7.55 -6.53
C PHE A 64 -11.40 -6.75 -5.39
N LEU A 65 -12.47 -5.99 -5.69
CA LEU A 65 -13.16 -5.18 -4.67
C LEU A 65 -13.78 -6.04 -3.58
N ALA A 66 -14.50 -7.10 -3.96
CA ALA A 66 -15.14 -8.00 -3.00
C ALA A 66 -14.11 -8.68 -2.10
N GLY A 67 -13.02 -9.20 -2.68
CA GLY A 67 -11.92 -9.80 -1.95
C GLY A 67 -11.21 -8.80 -1.04
N ALA A 68 -10.86 -7.63 -1.55
CA ALA A 68 -10.19 -6.59 -0.76
C ALA A 68 -11.06 -6.13 0.43
N ILE A 69 -12.33 -5.82 0.20
CA ILE A 69 -13.25 -5.41 1.26
C ILE A 69 -13.43 -6.53 2.28
N GLY A 70 -13.62 -7.78 1.83
CA GLY A 70 -13.78 -8.94 2.70
C GLY A 70 -12.55 -9.17 3.59
N PHE A 71 -11.35 -9.13 3.01
CA PHE A 71 -10.10 -9.26 3.76
C PHE A 71 -9.87 -8.10 4.72
N ILE A 72 -10.08 -6.85 4.28
CA ILE A 72 -9.92 -5.66 5.14
C ILE A 72 -10.86 -5.77 6.35
N TYR A 73 -12.12 -6.13 6.13
CA TYR A 73 -13.08 -6.35 7.20
C TYR A 73 -12.62 -7.46 8.17
N ALA A 74 -12.17 -8.61 7.64
CA ALA A 74 -11.67 -9.72 8.45
C ALA A 74 -10.42 -9.33 9.26
N ILE A 75 -9.47 -8.60 8.66
CA ILE A 75 -8.26 -8.10 9.34
C ILE A 75 -8.67 -7.16 10.48
N GLU A 76 -9.52 -6.16 10.22
CA GLU A 76 -9.95 -5.20 11.24
C GLU A 76 -10.69 -5.88 12.40
N LYS A 77 -11.49 -6.90 12.12
CA LYS A 77 -12.18 -7.69 13.15
C LYS A 77 -11.24 -8.57 13.98
N THR A 78 -10.13 -9.01 13.40
CA THR A 78 -9.19 -9.97 14.02
C THR A 78 -7.85 -9.35 14.46
N LYS A 79 -7.62 -8.07 14.21
CA LYS A 79 -6.34 -7.38 14.46
C LYS A 79 -5.81 -7.46 15.90
N ASN A 80 -6.70 -7.75 16.86
CA ASN A 80 -6.35 -7.92 18.26
C ASN A 80 -6.27 -9.39 18.69
N SER A 81 -6.31 -10.33 17.74
CA SER A 81 -6.26 -11.76 17.97
C SER A 81 -5.09 -12.43 17.24
N ALA A 82 -4.78 -13.67 17.59
CA ALA A 82 -3.75 -14.47 16.92
C ALA A 82 -4.06 -14.70 15.42
N ALA A 83 -5.31 -14.59 15.00
CA ALA A 83 -5.74 -14.77 13.60
C ALA A 83 -5.40 -13.56 12.71
N GLY A 84 -5.15 -12.38 13.28
CA GLY A 84 -4.94 -11.16 12.51
C GLY A 84 -3.75 -11.23 11.56
N VAL A 85 -2.61 -11.77 12.01
CA VAL A 85 -1.40 -11.92 11.16
C VAL A 85 -1.63 -12.92 10.02
N PRO A 86 -2.10 -14.16 10.24
CA PRO A 86 -2.40 -15.09 9.16
C PRO A 86 -3.38 -14.54 8.12
N ILE A 87 -4.44 -13.84 8.55
CA ILE A 87 -5.42 -13.25 7.64
C ILE A 87 -4.78 -12.12 6.81
N LEU A 88 -3.94 -11.28 7.42
CA LEU A 88 -3.17 -10.25 6.69
C LEU A 88 -2.25 -10.90 5.64
N LEU A 89 -1.53 -11.96 6.00
CA LEU A 89 -0.66 -12.66 5.03
C LEU A 89 -1.48 -13.33 3.89
N GLY A 90 -2.65 -13.88 4.19
CA GLY A 90 -3.60 -14.35 3.18
C GLY A 90 -4.06 -13.23 2.25
N PHE A 91 -4.35 -12.05 2.80
CA PHE A 91 -4.68 -10.86 2.02
C PHE A 91 -3.54 -10.45 1.09
N THR A 92 -2.30 -10.43 1.57
CA THR A 92 -1.16 -10.03 0.75
C THR A 92 -0.85 -11.04 -0.37
N PHE A 93 -1.10 -12.35 -0.13
CA PHE A 93 -1.08 -13.36 -1.19
C PHE A 93 -2.17 -13.10 -2.24
N PHE A 94 -3.40 -12.81 -1.82
CA PHE A 94 -4.49 -12.42 -2.71
C PHE A 94 -4.14 -11.19 -3.55
N MET A 95 -3.55 -10.16 -2.94
CA MET A 95 -3.08 -8.98 -3.67
C MET A 95 -2.00 -9.32 -4.70
N GLY A 96 -1.11 -10.25 -4.37
CA GLY A 96 -0.13 -10.79 -5.32
C GLY A 96 -0.79 -11.48 -6.52
N LEU A 97 -1.82 -12.31 -6.28
CA LEU A 97 -2.61 -12.92 -7.35
C LEU A 97 -3.23 -11.87 -8.28
N MET A 98 -3.82 -10.81 -7.72
CA MET A 98 -4.39 -9.72 -8.51
C MET A 98 -3.33 -8.95 -9.31
N LEU A 99 -2.12 -8.84 -8.78
CA LEU A 99 -0.97 -8.20 -9.43
C LEU A 99 -0.42 -9.03 -10.60
N SER A 100 -0.61 -10.35 -10.60
CA SER A 100 0.00 -11.28 -11.55
C SER A 100 -0.25 -10.89 -13.01
N ARG A 101 -1.44 -10.38 -13.33
CA ARG A 101 -1.79 -9.93 -14.67
C ARG A 101 -0.96 -8.73 -15.15
N LEU A 102 -0.71 -7.77 -14.28
CA LEU A 102 0.14 -6.62 -14.61
C LEU A 102 1.59 -7.08 -14.82
N ILE A 103 2.07 -7.97 -13.96
CA ILE A 103 3.40 -8.57 -14.06
C ILE A 103 3.54 -9.38 -15.36
N GLU A 104 2.58 -10.25 -15.68
CA GLU A 104 2.57 -11.06 -16.91
C GLU A 104 2.64 -10.17 -18.17
N ARG A 105 1.84 -9.11 -18.20
CA ARG A 105 1.89 -8.14 -19.32
C ARG A 105 3.25 -7.45 -19.44
N THR A 106 3.84 -7.08 -18.31
CA THR A 106 5.14 -6.43 -18.29
C THR A 106 6.24 -7.40 -18.73
N LEU A 107 6.19 -8.67 -18.30
CA LEU A 107 7.13 -9.70 -18.74
C LEU A 107 7.02 -10.01 -20.24
N GLY A 108 5.94 -9.60 -20.90
CA GLY A 108 5.80 -9.67 -22.36
C GLY A 108 6.62 -8.63 -23.12
N PHE A 109 7.28 -7.68 -22.46
CA PHE A 109 8.27 -6.79 -23.06
C PHE A 109 9.65 -7.41 -22.99
N SER A 110 10.53 -7.15 -23.97
CA SER A 110 11.92 -7.66 -23.99
C SER A 110 12.72 -7.22 -22.75
N ASN A 111 12.44 -6.02 -22.23
CA ASN A 111 13.02 -5.47 -21.00
C ASN A 111 12.11 -5.60 -19.76
N GLY A 112 11.10 -6.46 -19.79
CA GLY A 112 10.05 -6.53 -18.78
C GLY A 112 10.54 -6.78 -17.35
N ALA A 113 11.56 -7.62 -17.18
CA ALA A 113 12.18 -7.86 -15.87
C ALA A 113 12.84 -6.61 -15.30
N GLU A 114 13.50 -5.81 -16.14
CA GLU A 114 14.12 -4.54 -15.76
C GLU A 114 13.07 -3.52 -15.31
N LEU A 115 11.93 -3.43 -16.02
CA LEU A 115 10.83 -2.54 -15.64
C LEU A 115 10.24 -2.92 -14.27
N ILE A 116 10.10 -4.21 -13.98
CA ILE A 116 9.61 -4.69 -12.68
C ILE A 116 10.61 -4.33 -11.57
N MET A 117 11.88 -4.56 -11.79
CA MET A 117 12.92 -4.20 -10.81
C MET A 117 13.01 -2.68 -10.59
N THR A 118 12.88 -1.90 -11.64
CA THR A 118 12.84 -0.43 -11.58
C THR A 118 11.63 0.07 -10.79
N ALA A 119 10.44 -0.49 -11.03
CA ALA A 119 9.23 -0.17 -10.25
C ALA A 119 9.41 -0.53 -8.77
N PHE A 120 10.01 -1.69 -8.49
CA PHE A 120 10.29 -2.13 -7.11
C PHE A 120 11.29 -1.19 -6.42
N GLY A 121 12.41 -0.88 -7.07
CA GLY A 121 13.42 0.04 -6.56
C GLY A 121 12.87 1.46 -6.35
N GLY A 122 12.07 1.97 -7.30
CA GLY A 122 11.38 3.24 -7.18
C GLY A 122 10.40 3.29 -6.01
N THR A 123 9.63 2.23 -5.82
CA THR A 123 8.70 2.09 -4.68
C THR A 123 9.45 2.09 -3.35
N ALA A 124 10.53 1.32 -3.26
CA ALA A 124 11.38 1.29 -2.08
C ALA A 124 12.00 2.67 -1.79
N GLY A 125 12.46 3.37 -2.83
CA GLY A 125 12.97 4.74 -2.71
C GLY A 125 11.91 5.70 -2.17
N VAL A 126 10.69 5.67 -2.71
CA VAL A 126 9.56 6.47 -2.21
C VAL A 126 9.29 6.15 -0.73
N PHE A 127 9.23 4.87 -0.37
CA PHE A 127 9.00 4.46 1.02
C PHE A 127 10.09 4.99 1.97
N LEU A 128 11.36 4.88 1.60
CA LEU A 128 12.48 5.40 2.40
C LEU A 128 12.41 6.91 2.57
N VAL A 129 12.12 7.65 1.50
CA VAL A 129 11.97 9.11 1.55
C VAL A 129 10.80 9.49 2.46
N MET A 130 9.62 8.88 2.28
CA MET A 130 8.44 9.21 3.08
C MET A 130 8.62 8.82 4.55
N SER A 131 9.28 7.67 4.82
CA SER A 131 9.63 7.26 6.19
C SER A 131 10.56 8.25 6.86
N SER A 132 11.59 8.71 6.15
CA SER A 132 12.54 9.72 6.66
C SER A 132 11.84 11.04 6.94
N LEU A 133 11.01 11.52 6.00
CA LEU A 133 10.24 12.75 6.17
C LEU A 133 9.29 12.67 7.36
N ALA A 134 8.63 11.52 7.60
CA ALA A 134 7.74 11.33 8.74
C ALA A 134 8.44 11.54 10.09
N THR A 135 9.75 11.22 10.19
CA THR A 135 10.53 11.41 11.42
C THR A 135 10.97 12.84 11.63
N VAL A 136 11.18 13.61 10.55
CA VAL A 136 11.69 14.99 10.60
C VAL A 136 10.57 16.02 10.73
N ILE A 137 9.42 15.78 10.10
CA ILE A 137 8.28 16.70 10.10
C ILE A 137 7.70 16.79 11.51
N LYS A 138 7.73 18.02 12.08
CA LYS A 138 7.14 18.33 13.38
C LYS A 138 5.70 18.81 13.31
N ARG A 139 5.20 19.10 12.09
CA ARG A 139 3.84 19.56 11.86
C ARG A 139 2.83 18.43 12.08
N ASP A 140 1.69 18.75 12.67
CA ASP A 140 0.56 17.84 12.74
C ASP A 140 -0.03 17.62 11.33
N LEU A 141 -0.12 16.37 10.93
CA LEU A 141 -0.68 15.94 9.65
C LEU A 141 -2.08 15.32 9.79
N SER A 142 -2.70 15.35 10.97
CA SER A 142 -4.00 14.69 11.23
C SER A 142 -5.11 15.16 10.28
N GLY A 143 -5.11 16.42 9.90
CA GLY A 143 -6.06 16.99 8.94
C GLY A 143 -5.88 16.49 7.49
N MET A 144 -4.71 15.95 7.16
CA MET A 144 -4.39 15.52 5.79
C MET A 144 -5.16 14.25 5.38
N GLY A 145 -5.48 13.37 6.33
CA GLY A 145 -6.18 12.10 6.05
C GLY A 145 -7.51 12.28 5.32
N LYS A 146 -8.28 13.31 5.63
CA LYS A 146 -9.56 13.59 4.96
C LYS A 146 -9.36 13.93 3.48
N TRP A 147 -8.39 14.77 3.15
CA TRP A 147 -8.09 15.16 1.77
C TRP A 147 -7.53 14.00 0.96
N LEU A 148 -6.66 13.19 1.57
CA LEU A 148 -6.12 11.99 0.95
C LEU A 148 -7.22 10.97 0.66
N PHE A 149 -8.19 10.81 1.59
CA PHE A 149 -9.35 9.94 1.37
C PHE A 149 -10.18 10.40 0.16
N VAL A 150 -10.46 11.71 0.06
CA VAL A 150 -11.13 12.27 -1.13
C VAL A 150 -10.32 11.96 -2.40
N GLY A 151 -9.00 12.12 -2.34
CA GLY A 151 -8.11 11.77 -3.46
C GLY A 151 -8.24 10.31 -3.89
N VAL A 152 -8.30 9.37 -2.94
CA VAL A 152 -8.51 7.93 -3.26
C VAL A 152 -9.87 7.70 -3.91
N ILE A 153 -10.93 8.35 -3.44
CA ILE A 153 -12.26 8.24 -4.07
C ILE A 153 -12.21 8.74 -5.53
N VAL A 154 -11.55 9.88 -5.76
CA VAL A 154 -11.36 10.41 -7.13
C VAL A 154 -10.58 9.44 -8.00
N LEU A 155 -9.50 8.84 -7.49
CA LEU A 155 -8.73 7.81 -8.21
C LEU A 155 -9.60 6.59 -8.54
N LEU A 156 -10.40 6.12 -7.60
CA LEU A 156 -11.27 4.95 -7.77
C LEU A 156 -12.32 5.24 -8.85
N VAL A 157 -13.01 6.37 -8.77
CA VAL A 157 -14.00 6.78 -9.77
C VAL A 157 -13.35 6.95 -11.14
N GLY A 158 -12.20 7.63 -11.22
CA GLY A 158 -11.43 7.80 -12.45
C GLY A 158 -11.00 6.46 -13.05
N SER A 159 -10.56 5.51 -12.21
CA SER A 159 -10.18 4.15 -12.64
C SER A 159 -11.38 3.37 -13.21
N VAL A 160 -12.54 3.48 -12.55
CA VAL A 160 -13.78 2.86 -13.06
C VAL A 160 -14.17 3.46 -14.41
N ILE A 161 -14.17 4.78 -14.54
CA ILE A 161 -14.46 5.44 -15.81
C ILE A 161 -13.47 4.97 -16.88
N ASN A 162 -12.17 4.97 -16.57
CA ASN A 162 -11.14 4.57 -17.52
C ASN A 162 -11.21 3.08 -17.91
N LEU A 163 -11.78 2.22 -17.06
CA LEU A 163 -12.04 0.81 -17.39
C LEU A 163 -12.96 0.66 -18.61
N PHE A 164 -13.94 1.56 -18.76
CA PHE A 164 -14.88 1.56 -19.87
C PHE A 164 -14.37 2.37 -21.08
N VAL A 165 -13.64 3.46 -20.83
CA VAL A 165 -13.09 4.33 -21.87
C VAL A 165 -11.85 3.70 -22.54
N GLY A 166 -11.03 2.96 -21.79
CA GLY A 166 -9.81 2.31 -22.30
C GLY A 166 -8.70 3.30 -22.68
N SER A 167 -8.70 4.53 -22.13
CA SER A 167 -7.75 5.57 -22.49
C SER A 167 -6.39 5.35 -21.84
N THR A 168 -5.33 5.22 -22.65
CA THR A 168 -3.94 5.17 -22.15
C THR A 168 -3.56 6.48 -21.46
N ALA A 169 -3.95 7.63 -21.98
CA ALA A 169 -3.69 8.92 -21.36
C ALA A 169 -4.40 9.03 -20.00
N GLY A 170 -5.65 8.53 -19.90
CA GLY A 170 -6.39 8.45 -18.65
C GLY A 170 -5.69 7.55 -17.63
N MET A 171 -5.23 6.37 -18.05
CA MET A 171 -4.46 5.45 -17.19
C MET A 171 -3.16 6.12 -16.68
N MET A 172 -2.44 6.82 -17.53
CA MET A 172 -1.22 7.53 -17.15
C MET A 172 -1.50 8.64 -16.13
N ALA A 173 -2.53 9.45 -16.34
CA ALA A 173 -2.92 10.51 -15.41
C ALA A 173 -3.33 9.95 -14.05
N ILE A 174 -4.13 8.87 -14.03
CA ILE A 174 -4.52 8.17 -12.79
C ILE A 174 -3.30 7.60 -12.07
N SER A 175 -2.37 6.96 -12.80
CA SER A 175 -1.16 6.37 -12.21
C SER A 175 -0.24 7.44 -11.60
N MET A 176 -0.02 8.57 -12.29
CA MET A 176 0.75 9.70 -11.74
C MET A 176 0.11 10.27 -10.47
N ALA A 177 -1.19 10.49 -10.49
CA ALA A 177 -1.92 10.98 -9.33
C ALA A 177 -1.90 9.96 -8.18
N ALA A 178 -2.00 8.65 -8.48
CA ALA A 178 -1.93 7.58 -7.49
C ALA A 178 -0.56 7.53 -6.79
N ILE A 179 0.55 7.67 -7.53
CA ILE A 179 1.89 7.74 -6.94
C ILE A 179 1.94 8.90 -5.93
N GLY A 180 1.46 10.08 -6.28
CA GLY A 180 1.45 11.24 -5.40
C GLY A 180 0.59 11.02 -4.15
N ILE A 181 -0.65 10.57 -4.32
CA ILE A 181 -1.60 10.36 -3.22
C ILE A 181 -1.14 9.26 -2.28
N PHE A 182 -0.71 8.09 -2.79
CA PHE A 182 -0.29 6.99 -1.93
C PHE A 182 1.08 7.21 -1.28
N SER A 183 1.97 7.99 -1.91
CA SER A 183 3.19 8.46 -1.25
C SER A 183 2.87 9.39 -0.07
N ALA A 184 1.93 10.31 -0.25
CA ALA A 184 1.47 11.18 0.82
C ALA A 184 0.75 10.39 1.94
N TYR A 185 0.02 9.32 1.60
CA TYR A 185 -0.53 8.40 2.60
C TYR A 185 0.55 7.65 3.37
N MET A 186 1.63 7.18 2.72
CA MET A 186 2.77 6.58 3.44
C MET A 186 3.32 7.52 4.51
N LEU A 187 3.55 8.79 4.14
CA LEU A 187 4.00 9.81 5.06
C LEU A 187 3.02 9.99 6.23
N TYR A 188 1.73 10.14 5.91
CA TYR A 188 0.65 10.31 6.88
C TYR A 188 0.55 9.13 7.85
N ASP A 189 0.55 7.88 7.34
CA ASP A 189 0.38 6.68 8.16
C ASP A 189 1.58 6.45 9.08
N ILE A 190 2.81 6.64 8.58
CA ILE A 190 4.01 6.53 9.41
C ILE A 190 4.02 7.62 10.48
N LYS A 191 3.69 8.86 10.12
CA LYS A 191 3.59 9.96 11.07
C LYS A 191 2.54 9.68 12.14
N ARG A 192 1.40 9.11 11.76
CA ARG A 192 0.34 8.71 12.68
C ARG A 192 0.81 7.67 13.71
N ILE A 193 1.67 6.73 13.31
CA ILE A 193 2.28 5.76 14.25
C ILE A 193 3.25 6.49 15.20
N ILE A 194 4.12 7.35 14.64
CA ILE A 194 5.11 8.12 15.41
C ILE A 194 4.45 9.02 16.45
N ASP A 195 3.34 9.65 16.10
CA ASP A 195 2.60 10.54 16.99
C ASP A 195 1.70 9.79 17.99
N GLY A 196 1.53 8.46 17.82
CA GLY A 196 0.74 7.62 18.72
C GLY A 196 -0.75 7.54 18.36
N GLY A 197 -1.15 8.04 17.19
CA GLY A 197 -2.52 7.97 16.68
C GLY A 197 -2.89 6.60 16.07
N GLU A 198 -1.90 5.73 15.86
CA GLU A 198 -2.10 4.32 15.52
C GLU A 198 -1.32 3.44 16.48
N THR A 199 -2.01 2.53 17.14
CA THR A 199 -1.44 1.67 18.18
C THR A 199 -1.49 0.18 17.85
N ASN A 200 -2.17 -0.18 16.75
CA ASN A 200 -2.25 -1.56 16.29
C ASN A 200 -1.31 -1.77 15.08
N TYR A 201 -0.29 -2.60 15.27
CA TYR A 201 0.71 -2.87 14.22
C TYR A 201 0.14 -3.61 13.00
N ILE A 202 -0.97 -4.38 13.14
CA ILE A 202 -1.61 -5.09 12.03
C ILE A 202 -2.36 -4.09 11.13
N SER A 203 -3.16 -3.18 11.72
CA SER A 203 -3.83 -2.10 10.97
C SER A 203 -2.80 -1.16 10.33
N ALA A 204 -1.73 -0.82 11.04
CA ALA A 204 -0.64 -0.01 10.51
C ALA A 204 0.06 -0.69 9.32
N THR A 205 0.31 -2.01 9.41
CA THR A 205 0.91 -2.79 8.31
C THR A 205 -0.03 -2.83 7.11
N LEU A 206 -1.32 -3.06 7.31
CA LEU A 206 -2.32 -3.08 6.24
C LEU A 206 -2.33 -1.75 5.48
N ALA A 207 -2.37 -0.62 6.21
CA ALA A 207 -2.37 0.71 5.60
C ALA A 207 -1.10 0.96 4.77
N LEU A 208 0.09 0.72 5.33
CA LEU A 208 1.35 0.90 4.62
C LEU A 208 1.49 -0.06 3.43
N TYR A 209 1.07 -1.31 3.59
CA TYR A 209 1.08 -2.30 2.50
C TYR A 209 0.23 -1.83 1.32
N LEU A 210 -0.99 -1.36 1.56
CA LEU A 210 -1.87 -0.85 0.52
C LEU A 210 -1.25 0.35 -0.22
N ASN A 211 -0.60 1.25 0.50
CA ASN A 211 0.07 2.38 -0.12
C ASN A 211 1.25 1.94 -0.99
N ILE A 212 2.08 1.02 -0.49
CA ILE A 212 3.24 0.49 -1.22
C ILE A 212 2.81 -0.24 -2.50
N ILE A 213 1.81 -1.13 -2.42
CA ILE A 213 1.37 -1.89 -3.59
C ILE A 213 0.75 -0.98 -4.66
N ASN A 214 0.02 0.07 -4.25
CA ASN A 214 -0.55 1.04 -5.19
C ASN A 214 0.52 1.89 -5.88
N VAL A 215 1.56 2.33 -5.15
CA VAL A 215 2.72 3.02 -5.76
C VAL A 215 3.44 2.09 -6.73
N PHE A 216 3.70 0.85 -6.34
CA PHE A 216 4.35 -0.14 -7.20
C PHE A 216 3.56 -0.38 -8.50
N GLN A 217 2.26 -0.65 -8.40
CA GLN A 217 1.39 -0.87 -9.56
C GLN A 217 1.38 0.34 -10.49
N SER A 218 1.30 1.53 -9.92
CA SER A 218 1.25 2.77 -10.69
C SER A 218 2.57 3.07 -11.38
N LEU A 219 3.70 2.85 -10.71
CA LEU A 219 5.03 2.95 -11.32
C LEU A 219 5.20 1.92 -12.43
N LEU A 220 4.84 0.66 -12.19
CA LEU A 220 4.97 -0.41 -13.18
C LEU A 220 4.09 -0.14 -14.41
N ALA A 221 2.87 0.36 -14.21
CA ALA A 221 1.97 0.73 -15.31
C ALA A 221 2.56 1.87 -16.17
N LEU A 222 3.14 2.90 -15.54
CA LEU A 222 3.80 4.00 -16.27
C LEU A 222 5.05 3.53 -17.00
N LEU A 223 5.91 2.76 -16.35
CA LEU A 223 7.12 2.22 -16.95
C LEU A 223 6.80 1.32 -18.14
N GLY A 224 5.75 0.50 -18.07
CA GLY A 224 5.28 -0.31 -19.18
C GLY A 224 4.82 0.49 -20.40
N VAL A 225 4.28 1.71 -20.19
CA VAL A 225 3.88 2.61 -21.30
C VAL A 225 5.06 3.36 -21.90
N PHE A 226 5.95 3.87 -21.04
CA PHE A 226 7.04 4.74 -21.49
C PHE A 226 8.32 3.97 -21.88
N GLY A 227 8.58 2.84 -21.24
CA GLY A 227 9.84 2.12 -21.36
C GLY A 227 9.69 0.68 -21.85
N GLY A 228 8.47 0.20 -22.15
CA GLY A 228 8.27 -1.16 -22.66
C GLY A 228 8.77 -1.30 -24.09
N GLU A 229 9.81 -2.11 -24.30
CA GLU A 229 10.34 -2.44 -25.61
C GLU A 229 9.60 -3.66 -26.15
N ARG A 230 9.12 -3.55 -27.39
CA ARG A 230 8.50 -4.67 -28.13
C ARG A 230 9.43 -5.07 -29.26
N ASP A 231 9.74 -6.37 -29.33
CA ASP A 231 10.47 -6.97 -30.47
C ASP A 231 9.65 -6.92 -31.75
#